data_1c113bfbeb727876fe5572126155588f
#
_entry.id   1c113bfbeb727876fe5572126155588f
#
_cell.length_a   1.000
_cell.length_b   1.000
_cell.length_c   1.000
_cell.angle_alpha   90.00
_cell.angle_beta   90.00
_cell.angle_gamma   90.00
#
_symmetry.space_group_name_H-M   'P 1'
#
loop_
_entity.id
_entity.type
_entity.pdbx_description
1 polymer ?
#
loop_
_entity_poly.entity_id
_entity_poly.type
_entity_poly.pdbx_seq_one_letter_code
_entity_poly.pdbx_strand_id
1 'polypeptide(L)'
;LLAGGLIIGGRALQEPGEVRTLKRQEVAQTDEGHQEYYFGLLNENEQRGYREILEGIRSFEDKFYLSLSGDNEIDRVYHAVLKDHPELFWVHNREKVYKTTYSGRDYCQFSPGYTYTEEQRQEITQAMENAYQEVLSQIPDGADDYTKVMTVYTYVIDNTEYVISDDDQSIA
;
A
#
# COMPACT_ATOMS: atom_id res chain seq x y z
N LEU A 1 -35.68 -23.14 6.65
CA LEU A 1 -34.51 -23.33 7.53
C LEU A 1 -33.85 -22.00 7.73
N LEU A 2 -34.08 -21.38 8.94
CA LEU A 2 -33.51 -20.11 9.35
C LEU A 2 -32.07 -20.32 9.80
N ALA A 3 -31.12 -19.70 9.10
CA ALA A 3 -29.72 -19.59 9.55
C ALA A 3 -29.68 -18.59 10.70
N GLY A 4 -29.51 -19.08 11.93
CA GLY A 4 -29.34 -18.26 13.12
C GLY A 4 -27.92 -17.67 13.13
N GLY A 5 -27.79 -16.38 12.84
CA GLY A 5 -26.55 -15.65 13.05
C GLY A 5 -26.34 -15.39 14.54
N LEU A 6 -25.17 -15.75 15.06
CA LEU A 6 -24.76 -15.46 16.44
C LEU A 6 -24.33 -14.00 16.55
N ILE A 7 -25.10 -13.18 17.24
CA ILE A 7 -24.76 -11.80 17.54
C ILE A 7 -23.96 -11.77 18.84
N ILE A 8 -22.68 -11.49 18.77
CA ILE A 8 -21.86 -11.19 19.95
C ILE A 8 -21.44 -9.72 19.86
N GLY A 9 -21.94 -8.90 20.78
CA GLY A 9 -21.48 -7.53 20.98
C GLY A 9 -21.85 -6.54 19.88
N GLY A 10 -23.07 -6.60 19.33
CA GLY A 10 -23.65 -5.49 18.52
C GLY A 10 -23.10 -5.30 17.09
N ARG A 11 -22.19 -6.16 16.60
CA ARG A 11 -21.80 -6.23 15.20
C ARG A 11 -22.04 -7.64 14.68
N ALA A 12 -22.88 -7.76 13.65
CA ALA A 12 -22.96 -8.99 12.89
C ALA A 12 -21.57 -9.34 12.34
N LEU A 13 -21.09 -10.55 12.64
CA LEU A 13 -19.87 -11.05 11.98
C LEU A 13 -20.21 -11.26 10.51
N GLN A 14 -19.72 -10.41 9.66
CA GLN A 14 -19.86 -10.53 8.22
C GLN A 14 -19.16 -11.82 7.77
N GLU A 15 -19.85 -12.64 6.99
CA GLU A 15 -19.28 -13.89 6.50
C GLU A 15 -18.00 -13.60 5.70
N PRO A 16 -16.88 -14.30 5.96
CA PRO A 16 -15.65 -14.10 5.21
C PRO A 16 -15.79 -14.30 3.70
N GLY A 17 -16.86 -14.97 3.25
CA GLY A 17 -17.20 -15.15 1.84
C GLY A 17 -17.77 -13.91 1.14
N GLU A 18 -18.45 -13.01 1.88
CA GLU A 18 -18.98 -11.76 1.30
C GLU A 18 -17.86 -10.74 1.02
N VAL A 19 -16.82 -10.74 1.83
CA VAL A 19 -15.63 -9.91 1.60
C VAL A 19 -14.80 -10.40 0.42
N ARG A 20 -14.88 -11.70 0.08
CA ARG A 20 -14.26 -12.25 -1.14
C ARG A 20 -14.93 -11.82 -2.44
N THR A 21 -16.15 -11.32 -2.38
CA THR A 21 -16.82 -10.68 -3.50
C THR A 21 -16.40 -9.23 -3.72
N LEU A 22 -15.49 -8.70 -2.90
CA LEU A 22 -14.66 -7.58 -3.34
C LEU A 22 -13.81 -8.09 -4.51
N LYS A 23 -14.56 -8.23 -5.60
CA LYS A 23 -14.17 -8.30 -7.00
C LYS A 23 -12.69 -8.63 -7.19
N ARG A 24 -12.46 -9.80 -7.72
CA ARG A 24 -11.50 -9.95 -8.80
C ARG A 24 -11.81 -8.92 -9.91
N GLN A 25 -11.65 -7.65 -9.65
CA GLN A 25 -11.28 -6.75 -10.69
C GLN A 25 -9.89 -7.22 -11.05
N GLU A 26 -9.75 -7.75 -12.25
CA GLU A 26 -8.47 -7.79 -12.93
C GLU A 26 -7.91 -6.39 -12.73
N VAL A 27 -6.94 -6.28 -11.81
CA VAL A 27 -6.16 -5.06 -11.67
C VAL A 27 -5.56 -4.89 -13.04
N ALA A 28 -6.07 -3.92 -13.80
CA ALA A 28 -5.50 -3.57 -15.06
C ALA A 28 -4.02 -3.39 -14.79
N GLN A 29 -3.16 -4.15 -15.48
CA GLN A 29 -1.74 -3.89 -15.51
C GLN A 29 -1.64 -2.47 -16.04
N THR A 30 -1.49 -1.52 -15.13
CA THR A 30 -1.06 -0.17 -15.48
C THR A 30 0.39 -0.33 -15.84
N ASP A 31 0.63 -0.53 -17.13
CA ASP A 31 1.93 -0.61 -17.78
C ASP A 31 2.53 0.81 -17.83
N GLU A 32 2.79 1.38 -16.66
CA GLU A 32 3.42 2.69 -16.52
C GLU A 32 4.93 2.60 -16.35
N GLY A 33 5.55 1.56 -16.92
CA GLY A 33 7.02 1.49 -17.00
C GLY A 33 7.75 1.27 -15.67
N HIS A 34 7.04 1.15 -14.56
CA HIS A 34 7.59 0.75 -13.28
C HIS A 34 7.63 -0.78 -13.26
N GLN A 35 8.84 -1.30 -13.46
CA GLN A 35 9.06 -2.72 -13.33
C GLN A 35 8.99 -3.07 -11.84
N GLU A 36 7.89 -3.68 -11.40
CA GLU A 36 7.70 -4.21 -10.05
C GLU A 36 8.72 -5.33 -9.79
N TYR A 37 9.91 -4.94 -9.36
CA TYR A 37 11.04 -5.85 -9.21
C TYR A 37 10.79 -6.91 -8.16
N TYR A 38 10.30 -6.51 -6.98
CA TYR A 38 10.06 -7.44 -5.88
C TYR A 38 8.87 -8.35 -6.14
N PHE A 39 7.84 -7.89 -6.84
CA PHE A 39 6.75 -8.72 -7.32
C PHE A 39 7.24 -9.88 -8.18
N GLY A 40 8.20 -9.63 -9.07
CA GLY A 40 8.79 -10.66 -9.93
C GLY A 40 9.56 -11.75 -9.17
N LEU A 41 9.97 -11.51 -7.93
CA LEU A 41 10.66 -12.49 -7.08
C LEU A 41 9.70 -13.39 -6.28
N LEU A 42 8.40 -13.09 -6.28
CA LEU A 42 7.38 -13.79 -5.52
C LEU A 42 6.84 -15.01 -6.30
N ASN A 43 6.44 -16.04 -5.57
CA ASN A 43 5.70 -17.16 -6.17
C ASN A 43 4.24 -16.78 -6.45
N GLU A 44 3.50 -17.60 -7.19
CA GLU A 44 2.12 -17.31 -7.63
C GLU A 44 1.15 -16.99 -6.48
N ASN A 45 1.26 -17.67 -5.33
CA ASN A 45 0.42 -17.38 -4.16
C ASN A 45 0.78 -16.03 -3.54
N GLU A 46 2.06 -15.76 -3.42
CA GLU A 46 2.58 -14.48 -2.91
C GLU A 46 2.21 -13.33 -3.83
N GLN A 47 2.31 -13.50 -5.14
CA GLN A 47 1.88 -12.50 -6.12
C GLN A 47 0.38 -12.19 -6.03
N ARG A 48 -0.44 -13.20 -5.68
CA ARG A 48 -1.86 -12.95 -5.38
C ARG A 48 -2.02 -12.12 -4.12
N GLY A 49 -1.36 -12.48 -3.04
CA GLY A 49 -1.37 -11.72 -1.79
C GLY A 49 -0.86 -10.29 -1.97
N TYR A 50 0.16 -10.09 -2.80
CA TYR A 50 0.68 -8.78 -3.16
C TYR A 50 -0.41 -7.90 -3.79
N ARG A 51 -1.15 -8.41 -4.77
CA ARG A 51 -2.25 -7.66 -5.39
C ARG A 51 -3.38 -7.37 -4.41
N GLU A 52 -3.70 -8.33 -3.53
CA GLU A 52 -4.71 -8.14 -2.48
C GLU A 52 -4.30 -7.04 -1.49
N ILE A 53 -3.03 -7.00 -1.08
CA ILE A 53 -2.49 -5.98 -0.18
C ILE A 53 -2.46 -4.62 -0.87
N LEU A 54 -1.95 -4.54 -2.08
CA LEU A 54 -1.86 -3.30 -2.84
C LEU A 54 -3.24 -2.68 -3.09
N GLU A 55 -4.22 -3.49 -3.48
CA GLU A 55 -5.59 -3.05 -3.70
C GLU A 55 -6.24 -2.54 -2.41
N GLY A 56 -6.12 -3.28 -1.30
CA GLY A 56 -6.66 -2.86 0.00
C GLY A 56 -6.06 -1.55 0.49
N ILE A 57 -4.75 -1.35 0.31
CA ILE A 57 -4.06 -0.09 0.66
C ILE A 57 -4.53 1.07 -0.23
N ARG A 58 -4.60 0.87 -1.54
CA ARG A 58 -5.05 1.91 -2.49
C ARG A 58 -6.50 2.31 -2.27
N SER A 59 -7.34 1.35 -1.87
CA SER A 59 -8.74 1.58 -1.49
C SER A 59 -8.91 2.14 -0.07
N PHE A 60 -7.83 2.37 0.66
CA PHE A 60 -7.81 2.86 2.03
C PHE A 60 -8.65 2.01 3.00
N GLU A 61 -8.59 0.68 2.84
CA GLU A 61 -9.34 -0.24 3.69
C GLU A 61 -8.62 -0.45 5.03
N ASP A 62 -9.32 -0.27 6.14
CA ASP A 62 -8.77 -0.51 7.48
C ASP A 62 -8.38 -1.97 7.71
N LYS A 63 -9.15 -2.88 7.14
CA LYS A 63 -8.97 -4.34 7.26
C LYS A 63 -9.56 -5.07 6.07
N PHE A 64 -8.83 -6.05 5.57
CA PHE A 64 -9.27 -6.93 4.49
C PHE A 64 -8.72 -8.34 4.65
N TYR A 65 -9.31 -9.31 3.95
CA TYR A 65 -8.88 -10.69 4.00
C TYR A 65 -7.81 -10.98 2.95
N LEU A 66 -6.80 -11.76 3.36
CA LEU A 66 -5.78 -12.29 2.47
C LEU A 66 -6.01 -13.75 2.13
N SER A 67 -5.59 -14.14 0.95
CA SER A 67 -5.45 -15.54 0.56
C SER A 67 -4.21 -16.21 1.18
N LEU A 68 -3.26 -15.41 1.69
CA LEU A 68 -2.08 -15.87 2.43
C LEU A 68 -2.44 -16.19 3.88
N SER A 69 -1.71 -17.13 4.49
CA SER A 69 -1.94 -17.56 5.87
C SER A 69 -0.68 -17.62 6.73
N GLY A 70 0.50 -17.62 6.14
CA GLY A 70 1.79 -17.65 6.83
C GLY A 70 2.26 -16.25 7.25
N ASP A 71 2.58 -16.03 8.53
CA ASP A 71 3.02 -14.71 9.02
C ASP A 71 4.28 -14.22 8.29
N ASN A 72 5.31 -15.07 8.15
CA ASN A 72 6.53 -14.71 7.41
C ASN A 72 6.29 -14.49 5.91
N GLU A 73 5.29 -15.16 5.35
CA GLU A 73 4.89 -14.99 3.94
C GLU A 73 4.21 -13.64 3.75
N ILE A 74 3.30 -13.28 4.65
CA ILE A 74 2.60 -12.00 4.63
C ILE A 74 3.57 -10.84 4.82
N ASP A 75 4.46 -10.91 5.81
CA ASP A 75 5.49 -9.91 6.07
C ASP A 75 6.39 -9.69 4.84
N ARG A 76 6.89 -10.78 4.23
CA ARG A 76 7.69 -10.69 3.01
C ARG A 76 6.95 -10.04 1.85
N VAL A 77 5.68 -10.40 1.65
CA VAL A 77 4.85 -9.86 0.58
C VAL A 77 4.53 -8.39 0.84
N TYR A 78 4.22 -8.02 2.08
CA TYR A 78 3.98 -6.64 2.44
C TYR A 78 5.20 -5.76 2.18
N HIS A 79 6.38 -6.20 2.61
CA HIS A 79 7.61 -5.47 2.31
C HIS A 79 7.93 -5.40 0.81
N ALA A 80 7.56 -6.40 0.02
CA ALA A 80 7.68 -6.32 -1.43
C ALA A 80 6.78 -5.22 -2.01
N VAL A 81 5.51 -5.13 -1.53
CA VAL A 81 4.59 -4.04 -1.92
C VAL A 81 5.19 -2.67 -1.60
N LEU A 82 5.68 -2.47 -0.37
CA LEU A 82 6.22 -1.17 0.04
C LEU A 82 7.48 -0.76 -0.73
N LYS A 83 8.30 -1.72 -1.12
CA LYS A 83 9.53 -1.45 -1.89
C LYS A 83 9.26 -1.17 -3.36
N ASP A 84 8.26 -1.81 -3.96
CA ASP A 84 7.88 -1.55 -5.35
C ASP A 84 7.02 -0.27 -5.47
N HIS A 85 6.37 0.17 -4.37
CA HIS A 85 5.44 1.29 -4.32
C HIS A 85 5.84 2.35 -3.29
N PRO A 86 6.94 3.08 -3.50
CA PRO A 86 7.36 4.14 -2.58
C PRO A 86 6.35 5.30 -2.48
N GLU A 87 5.43 5.40 -3.46
CA GLU A 87 4.33 6.36 -3.42
C GLU A 87 3.32 6.10 -2.30
N LEU A 88 3.34 4.93 -1.65
CA LEU A 88 2.44 4.59 -0.54
C LEU A 88 2.92 5.19 0.80
N PHE A 89 3.33 6.45 0.81
CA PHE A 89 3.89 7.17 1.97
C PHE A 89 2.96 7.22 3.20
N TRP A 90 1.68 6.96 3.01
CA TRP A 90 0.66 7.01 4.08
C TRP A 90 0.53 5.71 4.87
N VAL A 91 1.33 4.70 4.57
CA VAL A 91 1.27 3.38 5.18
C VAL A 91 2.48 3.16 6.09
N HIS A 92 2.25 2.59 7.26
CA HIS A 92 3.34 2.16 8.13
C HIS A 92 4.10 0.97 7.55
N ASN A 93 5.38 0.84 7.92
CA ASN A 93 6.18 -0.36 7.63
C ASN A 93 5.82 -1.57 8.53
N ARG A 94 4.82 -1.43 9.38
CA ARG A 94 4.33 -2.48 10.29
C ARG A 94 2.84 -2.67 10.10
N GLU A 95 2.48 -3.89 9.80
CA GLU A 95 1.12 -4.35 9.66
C GLU A 95 0.61 -5.05 10.91
N LYS A 96 -0.69 -5.31 10.96
CA LYS A 96 -1.33 -6.20 11.93
C LYS A 96 -2.06 -7.31 11.21
N VAL A 97 -1.77 -8.54 11.62
CA VAL A 97 -2.38 -9.74 11.07
C VAL A 97 -3.24 -10.40 12.14
N TYR A 98 -4.51 -10.65 11.82
CA TYR A 98 -5.46 -11.31 12.69
C TYR A 98 -5.88 -12.63 12.08
N LYS A 99 -5.73 -13.73 12.81
CA LYS A 99 -6.18 -15.06 12.37
C LYS A 99 -7.54 -15.38 12.97
N THR A 100 -8.45 -15.83 12.15
CA THR A 100 -9.80 -16.22 12.55
C THR A 100 -10.18 -17.52 11.88
N THR A 101 -10.74 -18.46 12.64
CA THR A 101 -11.30 -19.70 12.12
C THR A 101 -12.80 -19.55 11.98
N TYR A 102 -13.34 -19.70 10.78
CA TYR A 102 -14.77 -19.69 10.52
C TYR A 102 -15.17 -20.94 9.72
N SER A 103 -16.17 -21.67 10.22
CA SER A 103 -16.69 -22.90 9.58
C SER A 103 -15.58 -23.93 9.24
N GLY A 104 -14.57 -24.07 10.15
CA GLY A 104 -13.45 -25.00 9.98
C GLY A 104 -12.40 -24.55 8.95
N ARG A 105 -12.43 -23.31 8.52
CA ARG A 105 -11.40 -22.72 7.65
C ARG A 105 -10.73 -21.55 8.34
N ASP A 106 -9.42 -21.45 8.19
CA ASP A 106 -8.65 -20.33 8.70
C ASP A 106 -8.63 -19.19 7.69
N TYR A 107 -8.81 -17.99 8.22
CA TYR A 107 -8.79 -16.73 7.47
C TYR A 107 -7.76 -15.80 8.08
N CYS A 108 -7.01 -15.15 7.24
CA CYS A 108 -6.07 -14.12 7.63
C CYS A 108 -6.67 -12.75 7.29
N GLN A 109 -6.85 -11.92 8.31
CA GLN A 109 -7.27 -10.54 8.13
C GLN A 109 -6.07 -9.63 8.33
N PHE A 110 -5.78 -8.83 7.34
CA PHE A 110 -4.67 -7.90 7.29
C PHE A 110 -5.16 -6.49 7.58
N SER A 111 -4.37 -5.72 8.32
CA SER A 111 -4.62 -4.31 8.61
C SER A 111 -3.33 -3.54 8.37
N PRO A 112 -3.25 -2.75 7.30
CA PRO A 112 -2.10 -1.93 7.00
C PRO A 112 -2.03 -0.80 7.97
N GLY A 113 -1.48 -0.46 8.88
CA GLY A 113 -1.55 0.77 9.70
C GLY A 113 -1.37 2.00 8.80
N TYR A 114 -2.22 2.99 9.00
CA TYR A 114 -2.12 4.26 8.28
C TYR A 114 -1.53 5.35 9.16
N THR A 115 -0.58 6.11 8.61
CA THR A 115 0.04 7.26 9.29
C THR A 115 -0.83 8.51 9.17
N TYR A 116 -1.58 8.61 8.07
CA TYR A 116 -2.41 9.76 7.73
C TYR A 116 -3.87 9.34 7.54
N THR A 117 -4.80 10.28 7.71
CA THR A 117 -6.19 10.08 7.28
C THR A 117 -6.28 10.15 5.76
N GLU A 118 -7.43 9.72 5.22
CA GLU A 118 -7.64 9.79 3.76
C GLU A 118 -7.59 11.24 3.25
N GLU A 119 -8.15 12.19 4.00
CA GLU A 119 -8.09 13.61 3.66
C GLU A 119 -6.66 14.12 3.64
N GLN A 120 -5.87 13.82 4.68
CA GLN A 120 -4.45 14.21 4.74
C GLN A 120 -3.64 13.58 3.59
N ARG A 121 -3.90 12.30 3.25
CA ARG A 121 -3.28 11.65 2.11
C ARG A 121 -3.56 12.41 0.81
N GLN A 122 -4.80 12.81 0.59
CA GLN A 122 -5.19 13.57 -0.61
C GLN A 122 -4.50 14.92 -0.68
N GLU A 123 -4.44 15.66 0.44
CA GLU A 123 -3.75 16.95 0.52
C GLU A 123 -2.25 16.83 0.23
N ILE A 124 -1.58 15.83 0.86
CA ILE A 124 -0.15 15.58 0.63
C ILE A 124 0.09 15.14 -0.82
N THR A 125 -0.74 14.23 -1.35
CA THR A 125 -0.63 13.79 -2.76
C THR A 125 -0.73 14.99 -3.71
N GLN A 126 -1.66 15.90 -3.47
CA GLN A 126 -1.79 17.11 -4.30
C GLN A 126 -0.57 18.03 -4.18
N ALA A 127 -0.03 18.17 -2.96
CA ALA A 127 1.19 18.96 -2.74
C ALA A 127 2.41 18.34 -3.46
N MET A 128 2.56 17.03 -3.40
CA MET A 128 3.61 16.29 -4.13
C MET A 128 3.47 16.44 -5.64
N GLU A 129 2.25 16.34 -6.19
CA GLU A 129 2.00 16.53 -7.61
C GLU A 129 2.37 17.96 -8.05
N ASN A 130 2.01 18.96 -7.26
CA ASN A 130 2.38 20.34 -7.55
C ASN A 130 3.90 20.53 -7.57
N ALA A 131 4.62 19.98 -6.59
CA ALA A 131 6.08 20.01 -6.53
C ALA A 131 6.70 19.29 -7.75
N TYR A 132 6.16 18.15 -8.12
CA TYR A 132 6.60 17.41 -9.31
C TYR A 132 6.45 18.23 -10.59
N GLN A 133 5.30 18.86 -10.79
CA GLN A 133 5.06 19.72 -11.95
C GLN A 133 5.99 20.95 -11.95
N GLU A 134 6.27 21.52 -10.78
CA GLU A 134 7.22 22.62 -10.64
C GLU A 134 8.64 22.21 -11.08
N VAL A 135 9.12 21.05 -10.60
CA VAL A 135 10.45 20.52 -11.01
C VAL A 135 10.49 20.27 -12.52
N LEU A 136 9.45 19.61 -13.07
CA LEU A 136 9.39 19.34 -14.51
C LEU A 136 9.47 20.63 -15.34
N SER A 137 8.83 21.70 -14.88
CA SER A 137 8.86 23.00 -15.58
C SER A 137 10.24 23.64 -15.63
N GLN A 138 11.14 23.24 -14.75
CA GLN A 138 12.53 23.76 -14.69
C GLN A 138 13.48 22.96 -15.59
N ILE A 139 13.06 21.81 -16.10
CA ILE A 139 13.87 20.98 -17.00
C ILE A 139 13.76 21.56 -18.44
N PRO A 140 14.87 22.00 -19.07
CA PRO A 140 14.81 22.52 -20.41
C PRO A 140 14.39 21.47 -21.44
N ASP A 141 13.67 21.89 -22.48
CA ASP A 141 13.33 21.01 -23.60
C ASP A 141 14.61 20.42 -24.21
N GLY A 142 14.62 19.10 -24.39
CA GLY A 142 15.76 18.38 -24.97
C GLY A 142 16.98 18.24 -24.04
N ALA A 143 16.80 18.54 -22.73
CA ALA A 143 17.86 18.35 -21.75
C ALA A 143 18.39 16.91 -21.74
N ASP A 144 19.71 16.77 -21.60
CA ASP A 144 20.34 15.45 -21.39
C ASP A 144 20.02 14.90 -19.98
N ASP A 145 20.32 13.62 -19.77
CA ASP A 145 19.98 12.96 -18.50
C ASP A 145 20.73 13.54 -17.31
N TYR A 146 21.97 14.03 -17.52
CA TYR A 146 22.72 14.71 -16.46
C TYR A 146 22.01 16.00 -16.02
N THR A 147 21.60 16.82 -16.96
CA THR A 147 20.86 18.06 -16.69
C THR A 147 19.55 17.80 -15.96
N LYS A 148 18.79 16.76 -16.40
CA LYS A 148 17.54 16.35 -15.71
C LYS A 148 17.80 15.98 -14.26
N VAL A 149 18.77 15.08 -14.03
CA VAL A 149 19.14 14.62 -12.68
C VAL A 149 19.59 15.79 -11.80
N MET A 150 20.45 16.67 -12.34
CA MET A 150 20.94 17.84 -11.59
C MET A 150 19.84 18.83 -11.24
N THR A 151 18.86 19.04 -12.13
CA THR A 151 17.71 19.90 -11.85
C THR A 151 16.88 19.35 -10.70
N VAL A 152 16.55 18.06 -10.74
CA VAL A 152 15.79 17.40 -9.64
C VAL A 152 16.59 17.44 -8.33
N TYR A 153 17.88 17.10 -8.38
CA TYR A 153 18.77 17.10 -7.21
C TYR A 153 18.84 18.48 -6.54
N THR A 154 19.06 19.52 -7.33
CA THR A 154 19.12 20.90 -6.84
C THR A 154 17.80 21.32 -6.21
N TYR A 155 16.68 21.03 -6.89
CA TYR A 155 15.36 21.32 -6.35
C TYR A 155 15.13 20.66 -4.99
N VAL A 156 15.46 19.38 -4.84
CA VAL A 156 15.32 18.67 -3.57
C VAL A 156 16.15 19.33 -2.47
N ILE A 157 17.42 19.66 -2.74
CA ILE A 157 18.29 20.31 -1.74
C ILE A 157 17.74 21.69 -1.32
N ASP A 158 17.29 22.46 -2.29
CA ASP A 158 16.84 23.84 -2.03
C ASP A 158 15.49 23.89 -1.32
N ASN A 159 14.68 22.84 -1.41
CA ASN A 159 13.31 22.78 -0.88
C ASN A 159 13.12 21.78 0.28
N THR A 160 14.19 21.13 0.75
CA THR A 160 14.10 20.21 1.88
C THR A 160 15.02 20.62 3.02
N GLU A 161 14.49 20.53 4.25
CA GLU A 161 15.26 20.73 5.46
C GLU A 161 15.33 19.42 6.25
N TYR A 162 16.54 19.05 6.65
CA TYR A 162 16.70 17.85 7.48
C TYR A 162 16.35 18.15 8.92
N VAL A 163 15.24 17.60 9.40
CA VAL A 163 14.79 17.70 10.79
C VAL A 163 15.18 16.44 11.55
N ILE A 164 16.00 16.58 12.59
CA ILE A 164 16.29 15.48 13.52
C ILE A 164 15.20 15.49 14.58
N SER A 165 14.36 14.45 14.62
CA SER A 165 13.39 14.21 15.68
C SER A 165 13.80 12.95 16.44
N ASP A 166 13.87 13.05 17.78
CA ASP A 166 14.21 11.91 18.64
C ASP A 166 13.10 10.82 18.64
N ASP A 167 11.90 11.17 18.18
CA ASP A 167 10.75 10.28 18.09
C ASP A 167 10.49 9.73 16.68
N ASP A 168 11.31 10.11 15.68
CA ASP A 168 11.08 9.73 14.29
C ASP A 168 11.49 8.29 14.02
N GLN A 169 10.53 7.38 14.15
CA GLN A 169 10.61 5.99 13.67
C GLN A 169 9.97 5.82 12.29
N SER A 170 9.62 6.92 11.62
CA SER A 170 9.17 6.88 10.23
C SER A 170 10.35 6.51 9.33
N ILE A 171 10.09 5.68 8.35
CA ILE A 171 11.04 5.46 7.26
C ILE A 171 10.91 6.68 6.36
N ALA A 172 11.98 7.47 6.30
CA ALA A 172 12.15 8.42 5.22
C ALA A 172 12.50 7.66 3.94
#